data_870c17e350aeb2801854d83857d9a9be
#
_entry.id   870c17e350aeb2801854d83857d9a9be
#
_cell.length_a   1.000
_cell.length_b   1.000
_cell.length_c   1.000
_cell.angle_alpha   90.00
_cell.angle_beta   90.00
_cell.angle_gamma   90.00
#
_symmetry.space_group_name_H-M   'P 1'
#
loop_
_entity.id
_entity.type
_entity.pdbx_description
1 polymer ?
#
loop_
_entity_poly.entity_id
_entity_poly.type
_entity_poly.pdbx_seq_one_letter_code
_entity_poly.pdbx_strand_id
1 'polypeptide(L)'
;MTLKQLSVFIPNKPGQLASFFELLMDNKIYIRSMTVAETEDYGLLLLLVKQTEKCVSILEENEILYSITNVIAIELSNNITELYKISKTLGDNEINIEYLYFLVLDDHRNGVVLRLDDNEKGFNILKSNNYQMID
;
A
#
# COMPACT_ATOMS: atom_id res chain seq x y z
N MET A 1 5.52 11.66 6.24
CA MET A 1 6.42 10.50 6.14
C MET A 1 5.85 9.41 5.26
N THR A 2 6.70 8.55 4.76
CA THR A 2 6.25 7.41 3.97
C THR A 2 5.88 6.23 4.87
N LEU A 3 5.03 5.35 4.36
CA LEU A 3 4.68 4.09 5.01
C LEU A 3 5.45 2.95 4.37
N LYS A 4 5.67 1.90 5.13
CA LYS A 4 6.31 0.68 4.63
C LYS A 4 5.24 -0.29 4.16
N GLN A 5 5.23 -0.53 2.86
CA GLN A 5 4.35 -1.53 2.26
C GLN A 5 5.12 -2.83 2.08
N LEU A 6 4.48 -3.92 2.43
CA LEU A 6 5.02 -5.25 2.19
C LEU A 6 4.50 -5.76 0.84
N SER A 7 5.43 -6.15 -0.02
CA SER A 7 5.11 -6.83 -1.28
C SER A 7 5.40 -8.30 -1.05
N VAL A 8 4.35 -9.12 -1.00
CA VAL A 8 4.46 -10.55 -0.63
C VAL A 8 4.19 -11.41 -1.86
N PHE A 9 5.07 -12.36 -2.11
CA PHE A 9 4.98 -13.24 -3.26
C PHE A 9 4.40 -14.59 -2.82
N ILE A 10 3.24 -14.95 -3.37
CA ILE A 10 2.53 -16.17 -3.04
C ILE A 10 2.30 -16.96 -4.33
N PRO A 11 2.49 -18.30 -4.32
CA PRO A 11 2.17 -19.10 -5.52
C PRO A 11 0.73 -18.89 -5.96
N ASN A 12 0.52 -18.65 -7.25
CA ASN A 12 -0.80 -18.42 -7.82
C ASN A 12 -1.53 -19.75 -8.03
N LYS A 13 -2.01 -20.35 -6.93
CA LYS A 13 -2.68 -21.65 -6.92
C LYS A 13 -3.85 -21.61 -5.95
N PRO A 14 -4.89 -22.43 -6.20
CA PRO A 14 -6.02 -22.52 -5.28
C PRO A 14 -5.57 -22.81 -3.84
N GLY A 15 -6.15 -22.11 -2.89
CA GLY A 15 -5.89 -22.30 -1.46
C GLY A 15 -4.69 -21.53 -0.91
N GLN A 16 -3.81 -21.02 -1.74
CA GLN A 16 -2.60 -20.33 -1.25
C GLN A 16 -2.93 -19.01 -0.54
N LEU A 17 -3.85 -18.24 -1.09
CA LEU A 17 -4.27 -17.00 -0.46
C LEU A 17 -4.98 -17.24 0.88
N ALA A 18 -5.82 -18.26 0.94
CA ALA A 18 -6.50 -18.65 2.19
C ALA A 18 -5.49 -19.05 3.27
N SER A 19 -4.47 -19.83 2.90
CA SER A 19 -3.41 -20.22 3.83
C SER A 19 -2.64 -19.02 4.36
N PHE A 20 -2.36 -18.06 3.49
CA PHE A 20 -1.67 -16.84 3.88
C PHE A 20 -2.51 -16.02 4.87
N PHE A 21 -3.79 -15.84 4.59
CA PHE A 21 -4.68 -15.10 5.50
C PHE A 21 -4.85 -15.82 6.83
N GLU A 22 -4.89 -17.16 6.83
CA GLU A 22 -4.91 -17.94 8.06
C GLU A 22 -3.69 -17.67 8.93
N LEU A 23 -2.51 -17.61 8.29
CA LEU A 23 -1.27 -17.29 8.98
C LEU A 23 -1.34 -15.91 9.65
N LEU A 24 -1.83 -14.91 8.93
CA LEU A 24 -1.99 -13.56 9.48
C LEU A 24 -3.03 -13.52 10.59
N MET A 25 -4.15 -14.21 10.40
CA MET A 25 -5.23 -14.30 11.39
C MET A 25 -4.73 -14.93 12.69
N ASP A 26 -4.02 -16.04 12.61
CA ASP A 26 -3.52 -16.76 13.78
C ASP A 26 -2.49 -15.93 14.56
N ASN A 27 -1.81 -15.02 13.88
CA ASN A 27 -0.82 -14.13 14.50
C ASN A 27 -1.39 -12.74 14.82
N LYS A 28 -2.71 -12.56 14.65
CA LYS A 28 -3.41 -11.31 14.97
C LYS A 28 -2.83 -10.08 14.26
N ILE A 29 -2.45 -10.25 13.02
CA ILE A 29 -1.99 -9.14 12.17
C ILE A 29 -3.20 -8.38 11.64
N TYR A 30 -3.21 -7.06 11.81
CA TYR A 30 -4.28 -6.21 11.31
C TYR A 30 -3.89 -5.63 9.95
N ILE A 31 -4.68 -5.95 8.93
CA ILE A 31 -4.48 -5.43 7.57
C ILE A 31 -5.18 -4.07 7.46
N ARG A 32 -4.38 -3.04 7.18
CA ARG A 32 -4.91 -1.68 6.95
C ARG A 32 -5.41 -1.52 5.53
N SER A 33 -4.70 -2.08 4.57
CA SER A 33 -5.06 -2.05 3.16
C SER A 33 -4.30 -3.13 2.42
N MET A 34 -4.86 -3.58 1.31
CA MET A 34 -4.18 -4.54 0.46
C MET A 34 -4.74 -4.48 -0.97
N THR A 35 -3.92 -4.92 -1.90
CA THR A 35 -4.36 -5.26 -3.24
C THR A 35 -3.62 -6.49 -3.72
N VAL A 36 -4.22 -7.22 -4.63
CA VAL A 36 -3.62 -8.42 -5.20
C VAL A 36 -3.44 -8.20 -6.69
N ALA A 37 -2.23 -8.39 -7.16
CA ALA A 37 -1.90 -8.35 -8.59
C ALA A 37 -1.44 -9.74 -9.01
N GLU A 38 -1.88 -10.16 -10.18
CA GLU A 38 -1.53 -11.46 -10.72
C GLU A 38 -0.33 -11.35 -11.67
N THR A 39 0.62 -12.27 -11.50
CA THR A 39 1.64 -12.55 -12.50
C THR A 39 1.45 -13.99 -12.95
N GLU A 40 2.13 -14.45 -14.00
CA GLU A 40 1.94 -15.80 -14.52
C GLU A 40 2.09 -16.90 -13.44
N ASP A 41 3.13 -16.78 -12.61
CA ASP A 41 3.48 -17.82 -11.63
C ASP A 41 3.15 -17.45 -10.19
N TYR A 42 2.94 -16.18 -9.90
CA TYR A 42 2.78 -15.68 -8.55
C TYR A 42 1.59 -14.75 -8.42
N GLY A 43 0.97 -14.79 -7.25
CA GLY A 43 0.15 -13.68 -6.78
C GLY A 43 1.07 -12.71 -6.05
N LEU A 44 0.96 -11.44 -6.36
CA LEU A 44 1.68 -10.38 -5.67
C LEU A 44 0.70 -9.63 -4.78
N LEU A 45 0.89 -9.72 -3.47
CA LEU A 45 0.09 -8.98 -2.50
C LEU A 45 0.83 -7.73 -2.08
N LEU A 46 0.18 -6.58 -2.20
CA LEU A 46 0.68 -5.32 -1.68
C LEU A 46 -0.08 -5.05 -0.38
N LEU A 47 0.63 -5.07 0.75
CA LEU A 47 0.03 -5.03 2.08
C LEU A 47 0.50 -3.84 2.90
N LEU A 48 -0.46 -3.18 3.56
CA LEU A 48 -0.17 -2.29 4.67
C LEU A 48 -0.77 -2.91 5.92
N VAL A 49 0.07 -3.19 6.89
CA VAL A 49 -0.37 -3.78 8.17
C VAL A 49 0.01 -2.86 9.33
N LYS A 50 -0.68 -3.01 10.45
CA LYS A 50 -0.34 -2.23 11.65
C LYS A 50 0.99 -2.67 12.26
N GLN A 51 1.19 -3.99 12.33
CA GLN A 51 2.34 -4.58 12.99
C GLN A 51 3.39 -5.00 11.95
N THR A 52 4.01 -4.02 11.29
CA THR A 52 4.93 -4.29 10.17
C THR A 52 6.08 -5.20 10.59
N GLU A 53 6.76 -4.91 11.68
CA GLU A 53 7.91 -5.70 12.14
C GLU A 53 7.52 -7.13 12.51
N LYS A 54 6.38 -7.29 13.19
CA LYS A 54 5.86 -8.61 13.53
C LYS A 54 5.52 -9.39 12.28
N CYS A 55 4.89 -8.74 11.31
CA CYS A 55 4.54 -9.37 10.05
C CYS A 55 5.78 -9.84 9.30
N VAL A 56 6.82 -9.01 9.24
CA VAL A 56 8.10 -9.39 8.61
C VAL A 56 8.68 -10.62 9.28
N SER A 57 8.69 -10.67 10.60
CA SER A 57 9.18 -11.84 11.34
C SER A 57 8.42 -13.11 10.99
N ILE A 58 7.10 -13.01 10.88
CA ILE A 58 6.24 -14.14 10.51
C ILE A 58 6.54 -14.61 9.09
N LEU A 59 6.73 -13.68 8.15
CA LEU A 59 7.07 -14.02 6.77
C LEU A 59 8.41 -14.74 6.71
N GLU A 60 9.42 -14.27 7.43
CA GLU A 60 10.73 -14.88 7.47
C GLU A 60 10.70 -16.27 8.10
N GLU A 61 9.98 -16.42 9.21
CA GLU A 61 9.84 -17.73 9.88
C GLU A 61 9.17 -18.79 9.00
N ASN A 62 8.28 -18.35 8.11
CA ASN A 62 7.56 -19.24 7.20
C ASN A 62 8.15 -19.28 5.80
N GLU A 63 9.33 -18.71 5.63
CA GLU A 63 10.06 -18.71 4.36
C GLU A 63 9.24 -18.16 3.18
N ILE A 64 8.44 -17.12 3.47
CA ILE A 64 7.65 -16.43 2.46
C ILE A 64 8.46 -15.26 1.92
N LEU A 65 8.60 -15.20 0.61
CA LEU A 65 9.37 -14.17 -0.06
C LEU A 65 8.61 -12.84 -0.01
N TYR A 66 9.30 -11.79 0.39
CA TYR A 66 8.72 -10.44 0.45
C TYR A 66 9.76 -9.37 0.14
N SER A 67 9.28 -8.16 -0.13
CA SER A 67 10.11 -6.96 -0.17
C SER A 67 9.38 -5.81 0.51
N ILE A 68 10.13 -4.78 0.89
CA ILE A 68 9.57 -3.58 1.52
C ILE A 68 9.68 -2.43 0.54
N THR A 69 8.56 -1.73 0.33
CA THR A 69 8.49 -0.58 -0.57
C THR A 69 7.92 0.61 0.20
N ASN A 70 8.55 1.76 0.09
CA ASN A 70 8.01 2.98 0.68
C ASN A 70 6.88 3.51 -0.20
N VAL A 71 5.76 3.84 0.44
CA VAL A 71 4.58 4.39 -0.23
C VAL A 71 4.07 5.59 0.53
N ILE A 72 3.23 6.38 -0.12
CA ILE A 72 2.58 7.54 0.48
C ILE A 72 1.10 7.25 0.59
N ALA A 73 0.50 7.60 1.72
CA ALA A 73 -0.94 7.49 1.90
C ALA A 73 -1.53 8.86 2.19
N ILE A 74 -2.64 9.17 1.53
CA ILE A 74 -3.31 10.47 1.59
C ILE A 74 -4.79 10.25 1.86
N GLU A 75 -5.37 11.05 2.76
CA GLU A 75 -6.80 11.06 2.98
C GLU A 75 -7.50 11.82 1.84
N LEU A 76 -8.59 11.26 1.35
CA LEU A 76 -9.40 11.85 0.27
C LEU A 76 -10.72 12.37 0.81
N SER A 77 -11.05 13.61 0.48
CA SER A 77 -12.35 14.20 0.81
C SER A 77 -13.38 13.99 -0.30
N ASN A 78 -12.93 13.91 -1.54
CA ASN A 78 -13.77 13.63 -2.72
C ASN A 78 -12.95 12.84 -3.72
N ASN A 79 -13.34 11.60 -3.95
CA ASN A 79 -12.54 10.63 -4.67
C ASN A 79 -12.04 11.12 -6.02
N ILE A 80 -12.93 11.44 -6.94
CA ILE A 80 -12.50 11.72 -8.32
C ILE A 80 -11.84 13.12 -8.44
N THR A 81 -12.35 14.10 -7.75
CA THR A 81 -11.79 15.46 -7.79
C THR A 81 -10.40 15.49 -7.19
N GLU A 82 -10.24 14.86 -6.03
CA GLU A 82 -8.94 14.79 -5.35
C GLU A 82 -7.93 13.95 -6.14
N LEU A 83 -8.36 12.83 -6.71
CA LEU A 83 -7.49 12.03 -7.55
C LEU A 83 -7.00 12.80 -8.76
N TYR A 84 -7.88 13.58 -9.39
CA TYR A 84 -7.49 14.45 -10.50
C TYR A 84 -6.45 15.46 -10.06
N LYS A 85 -6.71 16.17 -8.95
CA LYS A 85 -5.81 17.20 -8.44
C LYS A 85 -4.45 16.64 -8.05
N ILE A 86 -4.43 15.52 -7.36
CA ILE A 86 -3.19 14.84 -6.96
C ILE A 86 -2.39 14.45 -8.19
N SER A 87 -3.03 13.81 -9.14
CA SER A 87 -2.38 13.34 -10.36
C SER A 87 -1.83 14.50 -11.18
N LYS A 88 -2.60 15.57 -11.29
CA LYS A 88 -2.17 16.76 -12.03
C LYS A 88 -1.00 17.45 -11.33
N THR A 89 -1.08 17.63 -10.02
CA THR A 89 -0.01 18.26 -9.23
C THR A 89 1.30 17.49 -9.39
N LEU A 90 1.25 16.18 -9.27
CA LEU A 90 2.44 15.34 -9.42
C LEU A 90 2.95 15.36 -10.85
N GLY A 91 2.07 15.25 -11.83
CA GLY A 91 2.45 15.29 -13.24
C GLY A 91 3.07 16.61 -13.67
N ASP A 92 2.54 17.74 -13.17
CA ASP A 92 3.09 19.07 -13.46
C ASP A 92 4.49 19.23 -12.85
N ASN A 93 4.84 18.43 -11.85
CA ASN A 93 6.18 18.41 -11.24
C ASN A 93 7.03 17.23 -11.73
N GLU A 94 6.63 16.61 -12.82
CA GLU A 94 7.36 15.52 -13.48
C GLU A 94 7.53 14.29 -12.58
N ILE A 95 6.55 14.04 -11.71
CA ILE A 95 6.52 12.84 -10.86
C ILE A 95 5.49 11.86 -11.41
N ASN A 96 5.92 10.63 -11.66
CA ASN A 96 5.05 9.57 -12.15
C ASN A 96 4.46 8.76 -11.02
N ILE A 97 3.17 8.49 -11.10
CA ILE A 97 2.50 7.56 -10.20
C ILE A 97 2.68 6.17 -10.80
N GLU A 98 3.46 5.33 -10.14
CA GLU A 98 3.71 3.97 -10.63
C GLU A 98 2.52 3.06 -10.41
N TYR A 99 1.85 3.20 -9.26
CA TYR A 99 0.55 2.57 -9.00
C TYR A 99 -0.14 3.26 -7.83
N LEU A 100 -1.44 3.00 -7.71
CA LEU A 100 -2.23 3.47 -6.58
C LEU A 100 -3.33 2.46 -6.26
N TYR A 101 -3.80 2.48 -5.03
CA TYR A 101 -4.98 1.71 -4.61
C TYR A 101 -5.64 2.39 -3.43
N PHE A 102 -6.92 2.10 -3.22
CA PHE A 102 -7.70 2.75 -2.18
C PHE A 102 -7.43 2.16 -0.80
N LEU A 103 -7.64 2.99 0.20
CA LEU A 103 -7.50 2.67 1.60
C LEU A 103 -8.76 3.16 2.33
N VAL A 104 -9.40 2.28 3.09
CA VAL A 104 -10.55 2.68 3.92
C VAL A 104 -10.02 2.99 5.31
N LEU A 105 -10.23 4.22 5.78
CA LEU A 105 -9.79 4.66 7.10
C LEU A 105 -10.84 4.35 8.16
N ASP A 106 -12.10 4.68 7.87
CA ASP A 106 -13.28 4.35 8.68
C ASP A 106 -14.54 4.49 7.80
N ASP A 107 -15.73 4.41 8.38
CA ASP A 107 -17.00 4.42 7.65
C ASP A 107 -17.21 5.65 6.76
N HIS A 108 -16.55 6.76 7.07
CA HIS A 108 -16.75 8.03 6.38
C HIS A 108 -15.47 8.59 5.75
N ARG A 109 -14.35 7.92 5.95
CA ARG A 109 -13.06 8.43 5.52
C ARG A 109 -12.36 7.44 4.61
N ASN A 110 -11.94 7.93 3.47
CA ASN A 110 -11.21 7.14 2.49
C ASN A 110 -9.83 7.75 2.27
N GLY A 111 -8.94 6.94 1.77
CA GLY A 111 -7.61 7.37 1.41
C GLY A 111 -7.13 6.68 0.15
N VAL A 112 -5.97 7.07 -0.29
CA VAL A 112 -5.28 6.44 -1.42
C VAL A 112 -3.83 6.20 -1.05
N VAL A 113 -3.33 5.04 -1.43
CA VAL A 113 -1.92 4.69 -1.31
C VAL A 113 -1.28 4.89 -2.67
N LEU A 114 -0.16 5.59 -2.69
CA LEU A 114 0.57 5.93 -3.92
C LEU A 114 2.00 5.43 -3.85
N ARG A 115 2.44 4.77 -4.91
CA ARG A 115 3.86 4.59 -5.15
C ARG A 115 4.29 5.52 -6.27
N LEU A 116 5.30 6.34 -5.97
CA LEU A 116 5.82 7.34 -6.91
C LEU A 116 7.24 6.96 -7.32
N ASP A 117 7.67 7.43 -8.49
CA ASP A 117 9.06 7.26 -8.92
C ASP A 117 10.03 8.09 -8.07
N ASP A 118 9.53 9.15 -7.42
CA ASP A 118 10.30 9.94 -6.44
C ASP A 118 9.39 10.26 -5.24
N ASN A 119 9.41 9.36 -4.26
CA ASN A 119 8.56 9.48 -3.07
C ASN A 119 8.87 10.71 -2.22
N GLU A 120 10.14 11.04 -2.05
CA GLU A 120 10.54 12.18 -1.21
C GLU A 120 10.05 13.49 -1.80
N LYS A 121 10.33 13.71 -3.08
CA LYS A 121 9.88 14.90 -3.79
C LYS A 121 8.36 14.98 -3.83
N GLY A 122 7.70 13.86 -4.13
CA GLY A 122 6.23 13.78 -4.17
C GLY A 122 5.59 14.06 -2.82
N PHE A 123 6.13 13.48 -1.75
CA PHE A 123 5.65 13.75 -0.40
C PHE A 123 5.70 15.24 -0.07
N ASN A 124 6.84 15.88 -0.34
CA ASN A 124 7.01 17.30 -0.05
C ASN A 124 6.05 18.18 -0.85
N ILE A 125 5.84 17.84 -2.11
CA ILE A 125 4.91 18.58 -2.98
C ILE A 125 3.47 18.45 -2.47
N LEU A 126 3.05 17.25 -2.15
CA LEU A 126 1.68 17.00 -1.67
C LEU A 126 1.45 17.65 -0.32
N LYS A 127 2.41 17.56 0.57
CA LYS A 127 2.32 18.20 1.89
C LYS A 127 2.22 19.73 1.77
N SER A 128 3.00 20.34 0.89
CA SER A 128 2.96 21.79 0.68
C SER A 128 1.67 22.26 -0.01
N ASN A 129 0.95 21.35 -0.66
CA ASN A 129 -0.36 21.62 -1.23
C ASN A 129 -1.52 21.28 -0.27
N ASN A 130 -1.21 21.10 1.00
CA ASN A 130 -2.17 20.90 2.09
C ASN A 130 -2.97 19.60 2.01
N TYR A 131 -2.45 18.57 1.35
CA TYR A 131 -3.06 17.24 1.43
C TYR A 131 -2.80 16.61 2.79
N GLN A 132 -3.81 15.94 3.32
CA GLN A 132 -3.72 15.27 4.62
C GLN A 132 -2.99 13.94 4.47
N MET A 133 -1.73 13.94 4.90
CA MET A 133 -0.91 12.72 4.85
C MET A 133 -1.32 11.77 5.96
N ILE A 134 -1.26 10.46 5.68
CA ILE A 134 -1.57 9.40 6.64
C ILE A 134 -0.27 8.74 7.08
N ASP A 135 -0.15 8.52 8.38
CA ASP A 135 0.98 7.81 8.99
C ASP A 135 0.64 6.36 9.34
#